data_3634b6376aa17d2b3f3f0f31500f4308
#
_entry.id   3634b6376aa17d2b3f3f0f31500f4308
#
_cell.length_a   1.000
_cell.length_b   1.000
_cell.length_c   1.000
_cell.angle_alpha   90.00
_cell.angle_beta   90.00
_cell.angle_gamma   90.00
#
_symmetry.space_group_name_H-M   'P 1'
#
loop_
_entity.id
_entity.type
_entity.pdbx_description
1 polymer ?
#
loop_
_entity_poly.entity_id
_entity_poly.type
_entity_poly.pdbx_seq_one_letter_code
_entity_poly.pdbx_strand_id
1 'polypeptide(L)'
;AMMPATGGQYVFMEKMYGRFWAYLYGWANFAVINTAAGAGITFICAQYLEYFFKLPRFSPEIEQSVMLHLPFVGDILPLENFGVKMLTVFLLFISTYVAYRSTKLGGVVQVVFTVAKVLAIGLLIGGLFASGKGDYSNFITEDATIKPAGFALLIAMVAACNGALQALDGAYQIVYMAGEVKNPGKSLPRSLILGLLVCMIIYMLVTASMVYMLPVHDMASSKLVASDAAKAAFGIIGGGIIALLICLSVLGATNALVLCAPRITFAMAEERAFPAWAGKMHPKFKTPGNALVLHFIWMSILVISGSFIILADMYIFIVWTFNLMIIYGLFILRKKMPDAERPYKVWGYPWMPLLALFFNAFYLVMVLYRDISDYISGKTHIMNSVFGLVLTALGIPLYWYFKTRQTKQA
;
A
#
# COMPACT_ATOMS: atom_id res chain seq x y z
N ALA A 1 -21.82 -5.78 -3.76
CA ALA A 1 -23.24 -5.94 -3.52
C ALA A 1 -23.82 -7.16 -4.28
N MET A 2 -23.52 -7.31 -5.56
CA MET A 2 -24.04 -8.42 -6.39
C MET A 2 -23.45 -9.79 -6.01
N MET A 3 -22.22 -9.84 -5.51
CA MET A 3 -21.52 -11.07 -5.16
C MET A 3 -20.90 -10.92 -3.75
N PRO A 4 -21.70 -11.03 -2.69
CA PRO A 4 -21.23 -10.89 -1.32
C PRO A 4 -20.56 -12.19 -0.82
N ALA A 5 -19.55 -12.68 -1.54
CA ALA A 5 -18.79 -13.87 -1.17
C ALA A 5 -17.47 -13.47 -0.48
N THR A 6 -17.02 -14.31 0.44
CA THR A 6 -15.66 -14.21 1.01
C THR A 6 -14.65 -14.44 -0.12
N GLY A 7 -13.60 -13.61 -0.18
CA GLY A 7 -12.59 -13.66 -1.25
C GLY A 7 -12.50 -12.38 -2.10
N GLY A 8 -13.48 -11.48 -1.97
CA GLY A 8 -13.41 -10.11 -2.51
C GLY A 8 -13.06 -10.03 -3.99
N GLN A 9 -12.05 -9.24 -4.30
CA GLN A 9 -11.63 -8.97 -5.68
C GLN A 9 -11.15 -10.22 -6.43
N TYR A 10 -10.62 -11.23 -5.74
CA TYR A 10 -10.22 -12.50 -6.36
C TYR A 10 -11.43 -13.19 -7.05
N VAL A 11 -12.55 -13.29 -6.33
CA VAL A 11 -13.80 -13.86 -6.86
C VAL A 11 -14.34 -13.00 -8.02
N PHE A 12 -14.21 -11.68 -7.93
CA PHE A 12 -14.63 -10.79 -9.03
C PHE A 12 -13.80 -11.02 -10.28
N MET A 13 -12.47 -11.11 -10.14
CA MET A 13 -11.57 -11.41 -11.25
C MET A 13 -11.89 -12.76 -11.91
N GLU A 14 -12.20 -13.78 -11.12
CA GLU A 14 -12.59 -15.08 -11.66
C GLU A 14 -13.88 -15.02 -12.49
N LYS A 15 -14.91 -14.35 -11.98
CA LYS A 15 -16.19 -14.20 -12.69
C LYS A 15 -16.10 -13.32 -13.94
N MET A 16 -15.28 -12.25 -13.88
CA MET A 16 -15.09 -11.33 -14.99
C MET A 16 -14.24 -11.95 -16.11
N TYR A 17 -13.07 -12.48 -15.75
CA TYR A 17 -11.99 -12.82 -16.69
C TYR A 17 -11.59 -14.31 -16.66
N GLY A 18 -12.03 -15.08 -15.67
CA GLY A 18 -11.70 -16.50 -15.52
C GLY A 18 -10.50 -16.76 -14.60
N ARG A 19 -10.21 -18.05 -14.40
CA ARG A 19 -9.23 -18.55 -13.39
C ARG A 19 -7.82 -18.02 -13.57
N PHE A 20 -7.35 -17.80 -14.78
CA PHE A 20 -6.00 -17.28 -15.03
C PHE A 20 -5.81 -15.89 -14.41
N TRP A 21 -6.73 -14.97 -14.65
CA TRP A 21 -6.66 -13.61 -14.14
C TRP A 21 -6.90 -13.53 -12.63
N ALA A 22 -7.77 -14.38 -12.09
CA ALA A 22 -7.93 -14.53 -10.64
C ALA A 22 -6.63 -15.00 -9.99
N TYR A 23 -5.99 -16.02 -10.56
CA TYR A 23 -4.68 -16.49 -10.09
C TYR A 23 -3.62 -15.38 -10.15
N LEU A 24 -3.53 -14.66 -11.27
CA LEU A 24 -2.53 -13.60 -11.44
C LEU A 24 -2.75 -12.47 -10.43
N TYR A 25 -4.00 -12.12 -10.13
CA TYR A 25 -4.35 -11.20 -9.07
C TYR A 25 -3.92 -11.71 -7.68
N GLY A 26 -4.22 -12.97 -7.37
CA GLY A 26 -3.79 -13.59 -6.11
C GLY A 26 -2.27 -13.66 -5.97
N TRP A 27 -1.56 -13.99 -7.05
CA TRP A 27 -0.10 -13.94 -7.11
C TRP A 27 0.43 -12.51 -6.91
N ALA A 28 -0.16 -11.51 -7.58
CA ALA A 28 0.23 -10.10 -7.41
C ALA A 28 0.02 -9.62 -5.97
N ASN A 29 -1.02 -10.09 -5.28
CA ASN A 29 -1.23 -9.82 -3.86
C ASN A 29 -0.09 -10.35 -2.99
N PHE A 30 0.44 -11.54 -3.31
CA PHE A 30 1.60 -12.09 -2.62
C PHE A 30 2.89 -11.39 -3.05
N ALA A 31 3.14 -11.27 -4.36
CA ALA A 31 4.45 -10.86 -4.88
C ALA A 31 4.70 -9.36 -4.73
N VAL A 32 3.64 -8.53 -4.78
CA VAL A 32 3.75 -7.06 -4.80
C VAL A 32 2.78 -6.40 -3.82
N ILE A 33 1.46 -6.54 -4.00
CA ILE A 33 0.47 -5.66 -3.39
C ILE A 33 0.59 -5.64 -1.86
N ASN A 34 0.37 -6.75 -1.20
CA ASN A 34 0.37 -6.81 0.27
C ASN A 34 1.79 -6.80 0.86
N THR A 35 2.76 -7.39 0.16
CA THR A 35 4.12 -7.51 0.68
C THR A 35 4.92 -6.23 0.51
N ALA A 36 4.81 -5.53 -0.63
CA ALA A 36 5.46 -4.23 -0.76
C ALA A 36 4.77 -3.17 0.11
N ALA A 37 3.43 -3.20 0.23
CA ALA A 37 2.72 -2.34 1.18
C ALA A 37 3.20 -2.57 2.63
N GLY A 38 3.27 -3.83 3.08
CA GLY A 38 3.75 -4.19 4.42
C GLY A 38 5.21 -3.79 4.66
N ALA A 39 6.07 -4.06 3.69
CA ALA A 39 7.48 -3.68 3.72
C ALA A 39 7.65 -2.15 3.78
N GLY A 40 6.97 -1.42 2.89
CA GLY A 40 7.05 0.03 2.78
C GLY A 40 6.50 0.74 4.04
N ILE A 41 5.33 0.33 4.52
CA ILE A 41 4.75 0.90 5.75
C ILE A 41 5.69 0.67 6.94
N THR A 42 6.24 -0.54 7.10
CA THR A 42 7.16 -0.84 8.20
C THR A 42 8.48 -0.07 8.07
N PHE A 43 8.93 0.21 6.84
CA PHE A 43 10.10 1.04 6.58
C PHE A 43 9.91 2.46 7.10
N ILE A 44 8.72 3.05 6.93
CA ILE A 44 8.38 4.35 7.53
C ILE A 44 8.53 4.31 9.05
N CYS A 45 8.06 3.25 9.72
CA CYS A 45 8.23 3.11 11.16
C CYS A 45 9.71 3.18 11.56
N ALA A 46 10.58 2.47 10.85
CA ALA A 46 12.01 2.50 11.10
C ALA A 46 12.62 3.90 10.87
N GLN A 47 12.17 4.64 9.86
CA GLN A 47 12.59 6.03 9.63
C GLN A 47 12.15 6.97 10.76
N TYR A 48 10.92 6.84 11.28
CA TYR A 48 10.46 7.64 12.41
C TYR A 48 11.20 7.29 13.72
N LEU A 49 11.67 6.06 13.88
CA LEU A 49 12.51 5.67 15.03
C LEU A 49 13.90 6.32 14.96
N GLU A 50 14.41 6.68 13.78
CA GLU A 50 15.65 7.48 13.65
C GLU A 50 15.53 8.86 14.31
N TYR A 51 14.31 9.36 14.61
CA TYR A 51 14.15 10.59 15.40
C TYR A 51 14.77 10.46 16.81
N PHE A 52 14.76 9.28 17.38
CA PHE A 52 15.22 9.02 18.76
C PHE A 52 16.67 8.56 18.81
N PHE A 53 17.12 7.81 17.80
CA PHE A 53 18.49 7.26 17.75
C PHE A 53 18.94 7.09 16.30
N LYS A 54 20.19 7.52 16.04
CA LYS A 54 20.78 7.36 14.71
C LYS A 54 21.06 5.89 14.43
N LEU A 55 20.54 5.41 13.32
CA LEU A 55 20.80 4.05 12.85
C LEU A 55 22.14 3.99 12.10
N PRO A 56 22.86 2.85 12.15
CA PRO A 56 24.14 2.70 11.48
C PRO A 56 23.95 2.78 9.96
N ARG A 57 24.85 3.50 9.29
CA ARG A 57 24.93 3.61 7.83
C ARG A 57 26.33 3.32 7.38
N PHE A 58 26.49 2.75 6.21
CA PHE A 58 27.78 2.63 5.56
C PHE A 58 28.21 3.97 4.94
N SER A 59 29.47 4.09 4.59
CA SER A 59 29.91 5.24 3.78
C SER A 59 29.27 5.15 2.39
N PRO A 60 29.04 6.29 1.71
CA PRO A 60 28.45 6.29 0.36
C PRO A 60 29.18 5.40 -0.64
N GLU A 61 30.49 5.25 -0.50
CA GLU A 61 31.34 4.37 -1.32
C GLU A 61 30.98 2.89 -1.13
N ILE A 62 30.75 2.47 0.12
CA ILE A 62 30.36 1.11 0.46
C ILE A 62 28.91 0.86 0.06
N GLU A 63 28.01 1.82 0.27
CA GLU A 63 26.60 1.69 -0.14
C GLU A 63 26.47 1.46 -1.65
N GLN A 64 27.32 2.08 -2.46
CA GLN A 64 27.36 1.93 -3.92
C GLN A 64 28.21 0.76 -4.41
N SER A 65 29.08 0.19 -3.57
CA SER A 65 29.96 -0.92 -3.97
C SER A 65 29.23 -2.22 -4.28
N VAL A 66 28.08 -2.45 -3.65
CA VAL A 66 27.22 -3.63 -3.87
C VAL A 66 25.99 -3.21 -4.65
N MET A 67 26.12 -3.28 -5.97
CA MET A 67 25.03 -2.98 -6.92
C MET A 67 24.60 -4.27 -7.60
N LEU A 68 23.30 -4.56 -7.55
CA LEU A 68 22.69 -5.73 -8.23
C LEU A 68 21.91 -5.24 -9.45
N HIS A 69 22.44 -5.48 -10.64
CA HIS A 69 21.74 -5.14 -11.88
C HIS A 69 20.65 -6.15 -12.20
N LEU A 70 19.39 -5.68 -12.24
CA LEU A 70 18.24 -6.48 -12.68
C LEU A 70 17.88 -6.11 -14.13
N PRO A 71 17.90 -7.08 -15.07
CA PRO A 71 17.51 -6.82 -16.45
C PRO A 71 16.10 -6.20 -16.53
N PHE A 72 15.93 -5.17 -17.36
CA PHE A 72 14.70 -4.41 -17.59
C PHE A 72 14.17 -3.57 -16.40
N VAL A 73 14.76 -3.71 -15.21
CA VAL A 73 14.30 -3.04 -13.99
C VAL A 73 15.24 -1.90 -13.58
N GLY A 74 16.54 -2.17 -13.54
CA GLY A 74 17.58 -1.24 -13.09
C GLY A 74 18.45 -1.80 -11.97
N ASP A 75 19.07 -0.91 -11.19
CA ASP A 75 20.08 -1.24 -10.20
C ASP A 75 19.52 -1.17 -8.78
N ILE A 76 19.66 -2.26 -8.05
CA ILE A 76 19.31 -2.37 -6.63
C ILE A 76 20.56 -2.11 -5.79
N LEU A 77 20.42 -1.27 -4.76
CA LEU A 77 21.45 -0.94 -3.77
C LEU A 77 21.09 -1.55 -2.39
N PRO A 78 21.46 -2.81 -2.13
CA PRO A 78 21.06 -3.49 -0.89
C PRO A 78 21.60 -2.85 0.38
N LEU A 79 22.77 -2.25 0.32
CA LEU A 79 23.46 -1.64 1.47
C LEU A 79 23.01 -0.20 1.76
N GLU A 80 22.30 0.45 0.83
CA GLU A 80 21.75 1.79 1.04
C GLU A 80 20.79 1.80 2.24
N ASN A 81 20.98 2.75 3.16
CA ASN A 81 20.19 2.88 4.39
C ASN A 81 20.13 1.58 5.22
N PHE A 82 21.26 0.87 5.33
CA PHE A 82 21.35 -0.47 5.92
C PHE A 82 20.69 -0.58 7.31
N GLY A 83 20.94 0.36 8.22
CA GLY A 83 20.35 0.34 9.56
C GLY A 83 18.83 0.42 9.55
N VAL A 84 18.26 1.26 8.68
CA VAL A 84 16.79 1.36 8.52
C VAL A 84 16.22 0.06 7.97
N LYS A 85 16.88 -0.54 6.96
CA LYS A 85 16.47 -1.83 6.38
C LYS A 85 16.50 -2.94 7.43
N MET A 86 17.56 -3.04 8.23
CA MET A 86 17.68 -4.07 9.28
C MET A 86 16.65 -3.89 10.38
N LEU A 87 16.40 -2.66 10.83
CA LEU A 87 15.35 -2.38 11.80
C LEU A 87 13.96 -2.72 11.23
N THR A 88 13.70 -2.42 9.95
CA THR A 88 12.46 -2.78 9.28
C THR A 88 12.24 -4.29 9.27
N VAL A 89 13.26 -5.07 8.90
CA VAL A 89 13.20 -6.55 8.93
C VAL A 89 12.94 -7.07 10.34
N PHE A 90 13.56 -6.46 11.35
CA PHE A 90 13.33 -6.83 12.75
C PHE A 90 11.90 -6.53 13.21
N LEU A 91 11.32 -5.39 12.84
CA LEU A 91 9.92 -5.04 13.13
C LEU A 91 8.93 -5.97 12.43
N LEU A 92 9.21 -6.33 11.17
CA LEU A 92 8.45 -7.33 10.42
C LEU A 92 8.52 -8.71 11.09
N PHE A 93 9.70 -9.09 11.60
CA PHE A 93 9.87 -10.34 12.33
C PHE A 93 9.00 -10.36 13.59
N ILE A 94 9.02 -9.31 14.41
CA ILE A 94 8.20 -9.20 15.62
C ILE A 94 6.71 -9.31 15.26
N SER A 95 6.23 -8.53 14.28
CA SER A 95 4.82 -8.55 13.87
C SER A 95 4.41 -9.92 13.36
N THR A 96 5.26 -10.57 12.57
CA THR A 96 5.00 -11.93 12.06
C THR A 96 5.02 -12.95 13.19
N TYR A 97 5.93 -12.85 14.13
CA TYR A 97 6.01 -13.75 15.29
C TYR A 97 4.76 -13.67 16.17
N VAL A 98 4.24 -12.46 16.42
CA VAL A 98 2.99 -12.25 17.15
C VAL A 98 1.81 -12.91 16.41
N ALA A 99 1.69 -12.65 15.11
CA ALA A 99 0.64 -13.24 14.26
C ALA A 99 0.76 -14.79 14.17
N TYR A 100 1.97 -15.31 14.15
CA TYR A 100 2.26 -16.74 14.14
C TYR A 100 1.80 -17.44 15.42
N ARG A 101 2.00 -16.80 16.57
CA ARG A 101 1.64 -17.35 17.89
C ARG A 101 0.16 -17.28 18.20
N SER A 102 -0.55 -16.23 17.79
CA SER A 102 -1.95 -16.03 18.13
C SER A 102 -2.66 -14.99 17.28
N THR A 103 -3.71 -15.40 16.59
CA THR A 103 -4.61 -14.46 15.89
C THR A 103 -5.44 -13.62 16.86
N LYS A 104 -5.80 -14.14 18.05
CA LYS A 104 -6.54 -13.38 19.07
C LYS A 104 -5.72 -12.23 19.63
N LEU A 105 -4.45 -12.48 19.97
CA LEU A 105 -3.55 -11.44 20.45
C LEU A 105 -3.36 -10.35 19.40
N GLY A 106 -3.17 -10.72 18.12
CA GLY A 106 -3.09 -9.78 17.02
C GLY A 106 -4.33 -8.89 16.90
N GLY A 107 -5.53 -9.43 17.13
CA GLY A 107 -6.78 -8.67 17.13
C GLY A 107 -6.88 -7.64 18.27
N VAL A 108 -6.50 -8.00 19.51
CA VAL A 108 -6.46 -7.06 20.64
C VAL A 108 -5.46 -5.93 20.38
N VAL A 109 -4.26 -6.28 19.93
CA VAL A 109 -3.21 -5.32 19.55
C VAL A 109 -3.73 -4.37 18.49
N GLN A 110 -4.50 -4.85 17.50
CA GLN A 110 -5.09 -4.04 16.45
C GLN A 110 -6.08 -2.99 16.99
N VAL A 111 -6.92 -3.34 17.94
CA VAL A 111 -7.87 -2.39 18.55
C VAL A 111 -7.11 -1.28 19.29
N VAL A 112 -6.12 -1.63 20.10
CA VAL A 112 -5.29 -0.66 20.83
C VAL A 112 -4.60 0.31 19.88
N PHE A 113 -3.98 -0.21 18.82
CA PHE A 113 -3.32 0.63 17.83
C PHE A 113 -4.30 1.50 17.04
N THR A 114 -5.52 1.04 16.78
CA THR A 114 -6.55 1.84 16.08
C THR A 114 -6.98 3.02 16.95
N VAL A 115 -7.24 2.80 18.24
CA VAL A 115 -7.58 3.89 19.16
C VAL A 115 -6.43 4.89 19.29
N ALA A 116 -5.20 4.40 19.46
CA ALA A 116 -4.01 5.25 19.53
C ALA A 116 -3.83 6.09 18.25
N LYS A 117 -4.08 5.50 17.09
CA LYS A 117 -4.02 6.20 15.77
C LYS A 117 -5.03 7.35 15.70
N VAL A 118 -6.27 7.12 16.05
CA VAL A 118 -7.33 8.15 16.00
C VAL A 118 -6.98 9.31 16.95
N LEU A 119 -6.53 8.98 18.16
CA LEU A 119 -6.07 9.98 19.13
C LEU A 119 -4.86 10.76 18.62
N ALA A 120 -3.88 10.08 18.02
CA ALA A 120 -2.69 10.72 17.47
C ALA A 120 -3.04 11.73 16.36
N ILE A 121 -3.94 11.37 15.45
CA ILE A 121 -4.40 12.26 14.37
C ILE A 121 -5.16 13.46 14.96
N GLY A 122 -6.06 13.23 15.92
CA GLY A 122 -6.79 14.30 16.58
C GLY A 122 -5.88 15.29 17.33
N LEU A 123 -4.88 14.75 18.04
CA LEU A 123 -3.85 15.55 18.73
C LEU A 123 -2.98 16.34 17.75
N LEU A 124 -2.60 15.74 16.63
CA LEU A 124 -1.80 16.42 15.61
C LEU A 124 -2.59 17.61 15.04
N ILE A 125 -3.81 17.38 14.51
CA ILE A 125 -4.63 18.42 13.90
C ILE A 125 -4.96 19.51 14.93
N GLY A 126 -5.57 19.12 16.04
CA GLY A 126 -6.01 20.06 17.07
C GLY A 126 -4.84 20.81 17.71
N GLY A 127 -3.75 20.10 18.00
CA GLY A 127 -2.56 20.68 18.59
C GLY A 127 -1.85 21.70 17.68
N LEU A 128 -1.68 21.38 16.39
CA LEU A 128 -1.03 22.30 15.46
C LEU A 128 -1.82 23.60 15.30
N PHE A 129 -3.14 23.52 15.08
CA PHE A 129 -3.98 24.73 14.99
C PHE A 129 -4.05 25.50 16.31
N ALA A 130 -4.16 24.80 17.44
CA ALA A 130 -4.24 25.44 18.75
C ALA A 130 -2.92 26.05 19.24
N SER A 131 -1.78 25.70 18.63
CA SER A 131 -0.45 26.22 19.01
C SER A 131 -0.33 27.73 18.83
N GLY A 132 -1.09 28.34 17.92
CA GLY A 132 -1.02 29.75 17.55
C GLY A 132 0.30 30.20 16.94
N LYS A 133 1.22 29.26 16.61
CA LYS A 133 2.54 29.55 16.06
C LYS A 133 2.61 29.40 14.53
N GLY A 134 1.54 28.94 13.90
CA GLY A 134 1.47 28.80 12.45
C GLY A 134 1.12 30.11 11.77
N ASP A 135 1.29 30.12 10.45
CA ASP A 135 1.01 31.29 9.62
C ASP A 135 0.04 30.90 8.49
N TYR A 136 -1.10 31.60 8.43
CA TYR A 136 -2.07 31.43 7.35
C TYR A 136 -1.53 31.91 5.99
N SER A 137 -0.48 32.74 5.96
CA SER A 137 0.16 33.14 4.71
C SER A 137 0.76 31.96 3.94
N ASN A 138 1.15 30.88 4.62
CA ASN A 138 1.65 29.65 4.00
C ASN A 138 0.69 29.02 3.01
N PHE A 139 -0.62 29.26 3.11
CA PHE A 139 -1.62 28.78 2.14
C PHE A 139 -1.64 29.57 0.83
N ILE A 140 -1.12 30.80 0.84
CA ILE A 140 -1.25 31.76 -0.25
C ILE A 140 0.13 32.12 -0.83
N THR A 141 1.18 31.93 -0.03
CA THR A 141 2.55 32.30 -0.44
C THR A 141 2.98 31.50 -1.66
N GLU A 142 3.17 32.17 -2.76
CA GLU A 142 3.79 31.57 -3.94
C GLU A 142 5.26 31.36 -3.66
N ASP A 143 5.67 30.11 -3.60
CA ASP A 143 7.08 29.76 -3.54
C ASP A 143 7.78 30.24 -4.80
N ALA A 144 8.95 30.85 -4.68
CA ALA A 144 9.77 31.35 -5.79
C ALA A 144 10.32 30.22 -6.70
N THR A 145 9.94 28.99 -6.43
CA THR A 145 10.25 27.81 -7.27
C THR A 145 9.62 27.94 -8.63
N ILE A 146 10.42 27.68 -9.67
CA ILE A 146 9.94 27.65 -11.06
C ILE A 146 8.81 26.63 -11.17
N LYS A 147 7.57 27.12 -11.35
CA LYS A 147 6.41 26.24 -11.54
C LYS A 147 6.55 25.54 -12.89
N PRO A 148 6.49 24.20 -12.93
CA PRO A 148 6.51 23.50 -14.21
C PRO A 148 5.29 23.94 -15.04
N ALA A 149 5.48 24.08 -16.37
CA ALA A 149 4.42 24.48 -17.29
C ALA A 149 4.17 23.40 -18.34
N GLY A 150 3.01 23.43 -18.99
CA GLY A 150 2.66 22.51 -20.07
C GLY A 150 2.68 21.04 -19.62
N PHE A 151 3.35 20.20 -20.40
CA PHE A 151 3.40 18.75 -20.12
C PHE A 151 4.12 18.40 -18.81
N ALA A 152 5.14 19.18 -18.43
CA ALA A 152 5.83 18.99 -17.15
C ALA A 152 4.90 19.22 -15.93
N LEU A 153 3.93 20.14 -16.05
CA LEU A 153 2.90 20.34 -15.03
C LEU A 153 2.02 19.09 -14.87
N LEU A 154 1.61 18.46 -15.99
CA LEU A 154 0.82 17.22 -15.93
C LEU A 154 1.59 16.10 -15.24
N ILE A 155 2.88 15.93 -15.51
CA ILE A 155 3.73 14.95 -14.82
C ILE A 155 3.80 15.24 -13.32
N ALA A 156 4.00 16.50 -12.93
CA ALA A 156 4.03 16.91 -11.55
C ALA A 156 2.70 16.66 -10.82
N MET A 157 1.57 16.95 -11.47
CA MET A 157 0.23 16.65 -10.94
C MET A 157 0.02 15.14 -10.74
N VAL A 158 0.42 14.30 -11.71
CA VAL A 158 0.33 12.84 -11.58
C VAL A 158 1.22 12.32 -10.44
N ALA A 159 2.43 12.89 -10.28
CA ALA A 159 3.31 12.56 -9.18
C ALA A 159 2.68 12.91 -7.82
N ALA A 160 2.04 14.08 -7.71
CA ALA A 160 1.30 14.48 -6.50
C ALA A 160 0.09 13.55 -6.23
N CYS A 161 -0.63 13.14 -7.28
CA CYS A 161 -1.73 12.18 -7.16
C CYS A 161 -1.27 10.81 -6.62
N ASN A 162 -0.03 10.39 -6.90
CA ASN A 162 0.48 9.09 -6.46
C ASN A 162 0.39 8.93 -4.93
N GLY A 163 0.85 9.93 -4.17
CA GLY A 163 0.75 9.92 -2.71
C GLY A 163 -0.70 9.94 -2.20
N ALA A 164 -1.57 10.75 -2.82
CA ALA A 164 -2.99 10.82 -2.46
C ALA A 164 -3.72 9.51 -2.74
N LEU A 165 -3.47 8.87 -3.88
CA LEU A 165 -4.06 7.59 -4.25
C LEU A 165 -3.58 6.46 -3.31
N GLN A 166 -2.31 6.50 -2.90
CA GLN A 166 -1.77 5.57 -1.92
C GLN A 166 -2.44 5.74 -0.54
N ALA A 167 -2.64 6.99 -0.10
CA ALA A 167 -3.30 7.27 1.17
C ALA A 167 -4.76 6.81 1.21
N LEU A 168 -5.47 6.86 0.07
CA LEU A 168 -6.87 6.43 -0.06
C LEU A 168 -7.03 4.93 -0.37
N ASP A 169 -5.93 4.22 -0.64
CA ASP A 169 -5.98 2.80 -0.93
C ASP A 169 -6.34 1.96 0.30
N GLY A 170 -6.83 0.75 0.06
CA GLY A 170 -7.21 -0.19 1.12
C GLY A 170 -8.68 -0.16 1.51
N ALA A 171 -9.48 0.82 1.10
CA ALA A 171 -10.92 0.87 1.39
C ALA A 171 -11.65 -0.39 0.90
N TYR A 172 -11.20 -0.98 -0.21
CA TYR A 172 -11.78 -2.20 -0.79
C TYR A 172 -11.55 -3.46 0.06
N GLN A 173 -10.66 -3.44 1.04
CA GLN A 173 -10.37 -4.61 1.88
C GLN A 173 -11.60 -5.11 2.65
N ILE A 174 -12.56 -4.24 2.97
CA ILE A 174 -13.83 -4.65 3.57
C ILE A 174 -14.60 -5.65 2.70
N VAL A 175 -14.37 -5.65 1.38
CA VAL A 175 -15.04 -6.56 0.44
C VAL A 175 -14.57 -8.01 0.63
N TYR A 176 -13.37 -8.24 1.18
CA TYR A 176 -12.90 -9.59 1.52
C TYR A 176 -13.72 -10.25 2.63
N MET A 177 -14.34 -9.44 3.48
CA MET A 177 -15.21 -9.87 4.58
C MET A 177 -16.70 -9.77 4.24
N ALA A 178 -17.05 -9.56 2.99
CA ALA A 178 -18.43 -9.32 2.55
C ALA A 178 -19.43 -10.42 2.96
N GLY A 179 -18.98 -11.68 3.06
CA GLY A 179 -19.79 -12.81 3.51
C GLY A 179 -20.18 -12.77 5.00
N GLU A 180 -19.43 -12.00 5.82
CA GLU A 180 -19.67 -11.88 7.26
C GLU A 180 -20.53 -10.64 7.61
N VAL A 181 -20.82 -9.78 6.62
CA VAL A 181 -21.55 -8.52 6.81
C VAL A 181 -23.05 -8.72 6.73
N LYS A 182 -23.81 -8.24 7.72
CA LYS A 182 -25.29 -8.21 7.66
C LYS A 182 -25.76 -7.24 6.57
N ASN A 183 -26.69 -7.69 5.70
CA ASN A 183 -27.23 -6.89 4.60
C ASN A 183 -26.14 -6.27 3.69
N PRO A 184 -25.23 -7.07 3.12
CA PRO A 184 -24.04 -6.55 2.43
C PRO A 184 -24.39 -5.65 1.24
N GLY A 185 -25.52 -5.88 0.57
CA GLY A 185 -25.99 -5.05 -0.55
C GLY A 185 -26.23 -3.58 -0.22
N LYS A 186 -26.59 -3.26 1.03
CA LYS A 186 -26.80 -1.87 1.52
C LYS A 186 -25.64 -1.39 2.39
N SER A 187 -25.14 -2.25 3.27
CA SER A 187 -24.11 -1.86 4.25
C SER A 187 -22.77 -1.55 3.60
N LEU A 188 -22.28 -2.40 2.68
CA LEU A 188 -20.99 -2.23 2.03
C LEU A 188 -20.88 -0.92 1.24
N PRO A 189 -21.81 -0.57 0.32
CA PRO A 189 -21.72 0.69 -0.41
C PRO A 189 -21.73 1.91 0.51
N ARG A 190 -22.59 1.91 1.54
CA ARG A 190 -22.65 3.02 2.50
C ARG A 190 -21.37 3.17 3.31
N SER A 191 -20.84 2.06 3.84
CA SER A 191 -19.60 2.06 4.62
C SER A 191 -18.41 2.53 3.79
N LEU A 192 -18.32 2.11 2.51
CA LEU A 192 -17.27 2.55 1.60
C LEU A 192 -17.36 4.05 1.32
N ILE A 193 -18.54 4.55 0.96
CA ILE A 193 -18.71 5.98 0.63
C ILE A 193 -18.44 6.84 1.86
N LEU A 194 -19.09 6.54 2.99
CA LEU A 194 -18.92 7.34 4.21
C LEU A 194 -17.50 7.24 4.76
N GLY A 195 -16.90 6.05 4.75
CA GLY A 195 -15.52 5.84 5.19
C GLY A 195 -14.53 6.65 4.36
N LEU A 196 -14.65 6.62 3.03
CA LEU A 196 -13.79 7.41 2.15
C LEU A 196 -13.98 8.92 2.36
N LEU A 197 -15.22 9.41 2.49
CA LEU A 197 -15.48 10.83 2.76
C LEU A 197 -14.86 11.29 4.07
N VAL A 198 -15.00 10.51 5.14
CA VAL A 198 -14.39 10.81 6.44
C VAL A 198 -12.86 10.81 6.32
N CYS A 199 -12.27 9.82 5.66
CA CYS A 199 -10.82 9.79 5.43
C CYS A 199 -10.35 11.02 4.63
N MET A 200 -11.05 11.40 3.57
CA MET A 200 -10.71 12.60 2.79
C MET A 200 -10.72 13.87 3.64
N ILE A 201 -11.75 14.07 4.46
CA ILE A 201 -11.83 15.22 5.37
C ILE A 201 -10.65 15.22 6.35
N ILE A 202 -10.36 14.08 6.97
CA ILE A 202 -9.22 13.94 7.91
C ILE A 202 -7.92 14.27 7.20
N TYR A 203 -7.67 13.73 6.00
CA TYR A 203 -6.43 13.98 5.25
C TYR A 203 -6.29 15.45 4.86
N MET A 204 -7.38 16.10 4.46
CA MET A 204 -7.37 17.55 4.19
C MET A 204 -7.02 18.34 5.45
N LEU A 205 -7.60 18.00 6.60
CA LEU A 205 -7.32 18.67 7.87
C LEU A 205 -5.87 18.44 8.34
N VAL A 206 -5.34 17.21 8.21
CA VAL A 206 -3.94 16.90 8.52
C VAL A 206 -3.01 17.72 7.64
N THR A 207 -3.23 17.70 6.32
CA THR A 207 -2.40 18.48 5.38
C THR A 207 -2.50 19.98 5.67
N ALA A 208 -3.71 20.50 5.87
CA ALA A 208 -3.92 21.91 6.22
C ALA A 208 -3.20 22.29 7.51
N SER A 209 -3.25 21.45 8.57
CA SER A 209 -2.54 21.73 9.82
C SER A 209 -1.02 21.75 9.67
N MET A 210 -0.48 20.91 8.77
CA MET A 210 0.96 20.92 8.46
C MET A 210 1.38 22.15 7.66
N VAL A 211 0.59 22.53 6.63
CA VAL A 211 0.82 23.76 5.83
C VAL A 211 0.71 25.00 6.70
N TYR A 212 -0.24 25.02 7.65
CA TYR A 212 -0.34 26.10 8.63
C TYR A 212 0.96 26.31 9.41
N MET A 213 1.67 25.22 9.76
CA MET A 213 2.90 25.24 10.57
C MET A 213 4.18 25.41 9.77
N LEU A 214 4.24 24.87 8.55
CA LEU A 214 5.46 24.81 7.74
C LEU A 214 5.18 25.31 6.32
N PRO A 215 6.05 26.17 5.76
CA PRO A 215 6.01 26.50 4.34
C PRO A 215 6.14 25.24 3.47
N VAL A 216 5.53 25.25 2.30
CA VAL A 216 5.53 24.10 1.37
C VAL A 216 6.96 23.70 0.98
N HIS A 217 7.87 24.66 0.82
CA HIS A 217 9.29 24.41 0.55
C HIS A 217 9.95 23.55 1.63
N ASP A 218 9.73 23.87 2.91
CA ASP A 218 10.30 23.14 4.04
C ASP A 218 9.70 21.74 4.14
N MET A 219 8.40 21.63 3.86
CA MET A 219 7.72 20.31 3.79
C MET A 219 8.32 19.43 2.69
N ALA A 220 8.64 19.99 1.52
CA ALA A 220 9.21 19.25 0.39
C ALA A 220 10.61 18.68 0.69
N SER A 221 11.38 19.33 1.55
CA SER A 221 12.72 18.89 1.96
C SER A 221 12.71 17.92 3.17
N SER A 222 11.59 17.85 3.90
CA SER A 222 11.45 17.07 5.12
C SER A 222 11.17 15.59 4.83
N LYS A 223 11.87 14.70 5.55
CA LYS A 223 11.59 13.26 5.57
C LYS A 223 10.49 12.89 6.59
N LEU A 224 10.23 13.74 7.58
CA LEU A 224 9.34 13.46 8.72
C LEU A 224 8.42 14.67 8.98
N VAL A 225 7.70 15.12 7.95
CA VAL A 225 6.91 16.37 7.93
C VAL A 225 6.03 16.55 9.16
N ALA A 226 5.31 15.50 9.59
CA ALA A 226 4.42 15.59 10.76
C ALA A 226 5.19 15.84 12.07
N SER A 227 6.37 15.22 12.24
CA SER A 227 7.23 15.45 13.41
C SER A 227 7.88 16.84 13.36
N ASP A 228 8.26 17.32 12.18
CA ASP A 228 8.86 18.64 12.02
C ASP A 228 7.82 19.74 12.27
N ALA A 229 6.57 19.58 11.79
CA ALA A 229 5.47 20.48 12.12
C ALA A 229 5.18 20.51 13.62
N ALA A 230 5.15 19.34 14.29
CA ALA A 230 4.98 19.27 15.72
C ALA A 230 6.17 19.84 16.50
N LYS A 231 7.40 19.69 15.99
CA LYS A 231 8.60 20.31 16.55
C LYS A 231 8.55 21.84 16.44
N ALA A 232 8.06 22.39 15.34
CA ALA A 232 7.87 23.83 15.17
C ALA A 232 6.82 24.37 16.17
N ALA A 233 5.73 23.62 16.40
CA ALA A 233 4.67 24.00 17.33
C ALA A 233 5.08 23.87 18.80
N PHE A 234 5.64 22.73 19.20
CA PHE A 234 5.80 22.30 20.60
C PHE A 234 7.25 21.99 20.99
N GLY A 235 8.21 22.29 20.13
CA GLY A 235 9.63 21.98 20.34
C GLY A 235 9.96 20.49 20.15
N ILE A 236 11.18 20.10 20.54
CA ILE A 236 11.74 18.76 20.32
C ILE A 236 10.84 17.66 20.94
N ILE A 237 10.26 17.93 22.11
CA ILE A 237 9.39 16.97 22.81
C ILE A 237 8.13 16.70 21.99
N GLY A 238 7.51 17.74 21.42
CA GLY A 238 6.33 17.61 20.57
C GLY A 238 6.61 16.78 19.32
N GLY A 239 7.72 17.04 18.64
CA GLY A 239 8.18 16.25 17.50
C GLY A 239 8.38 14.77 17.86
N GLY A 240 9.01 14.50 19.00
CA GLY A 240 9.24 13.14 19.52
C GLY A 240 7.94 12.41 19.85
N ILE A 241 6.98 13.06 20.51
CA ILE A 241 5.66 12.47 20.80
C ILE A 241 4.95 12.07 19.51
N ILE A 242 4.90 12.95 18.52
CA ILE A 242 4.27 12.65 17.24
C ILE A 242 5.03 11.52 16.50
N ALA A 243 6.36 11.53 16.50
CA ALA A 243 7.14 10.43 15.93
C ALA A 243 6.78 9.07 16.56
N LEU A 244 6.68 9.01 17.89
CA LEU A 244 6.29 7.80 18.61
C LEU A 244 4.85 7.35 18.27
N LEU A 245 3.91 8.29 18.24
CA LEU A 245 2.51 8.00 17.89
C LEU A 245 2.39 7.49 16.45
N ILE A 246 3.17 8.03 15.52
CA ILE A 246 3.22 7.53 14.14
C ILE A 246 3.82 6.11 14.11
N CYS A 247 4.90 5.85 14.83
CA CYS A 247 5.45 4.49 14.93
C CYS A 247 4.41 3.48 15.42
N LEU A 248 3.67 3.80 16.47
CA LEU A 248 2.59 2.95 17.00
C LEU A 248 1.48 2.75 15.98
N SER A 249 1.09 3.82 15.29
CA SER A 249 0.07 3.78 14.22
C SER A 249 0.49 2.86 13.07
N VAL A 250 1.73 3.00 12.63
CA VAL A 250 2.30 2.23 11.50
C VAL A 250 2.48 0.76 11.88
N LEU A 251 2.94 0.45 13.08
CA LEU A 251 3.02 -0.92 13.58
C LEU A 251 1.64 -1.59 13.62
N GLY A 252 0.59 -0.84 13.98
CA GLY A 252 -0.78 -1.32 13.89
C GLY A 252 -1.21 -1.66 12.45
N ALA A 253 -0.86 -0.83 11.47
CA ALA A 253 -1.13 -1.11 10.06
C ALA A 253 -0.33 -2.33 9.55
N THR A 254 0.95 -2.44 9.92
CA THR A 254 1.78 -3.62 9.63
C THR A 254 1.16 -4.90 10.20
N ASN A 255 0.73 -4.86 11.47
CA ASN A 255 0.09 -6.01 12.11
C ASN A 255 -1.18 -6.44 11.38
N ALA A 256 -2.02 -5.51 10.93
CA ALA A 256 -3.22 -5.81 10.15
C ALA A 256 -2.88 -6.52 8.82
N LEU A 257 -1.89 -6.02 8.08
CA LEU A 257 -1.44 -6.64 6.83
C LEU A 257 -0.86 -8.04 7.06
N VAL A 258 0.00 -8.20 8.06
CA VAL A 258 0.59 -9.50 8.42
C VAL A 258 -0.47 -10.52 8.85
N LEU A 259 -1.55 -10.08 9.47
CA LEU A 259 -2.66 -10.96 9.83
C LEU A 259 -3.51 -11.37 8.64
N CYS A 260 -3.75 -10.46 7.69
CA CYS A 260 -4.72 -10.68 6.60
C CYS A 260 -4.08 -11.25 5.33
N ALA A 261 -2.94 -10.72 4.91
CA ALA A 261 -2.34 -11.06 3.61
C ALA A 261 -1.99 -12.55 3.42
N PRO A 262 -1.40 -13.25 4.40
CA PRO A 262 -1.05 -14.67 4.23
C PRO A 262 -2.27 -15.59 4.04
N ARG A 263 -3.47 -15.13 4.42
CA ARG A 263 -4.71 -15.92 4.24
C ARG A 263 -5.08 -16.10 2.78
N ILE A 264 -4.77 -15.11 1.92
CA ILE A 264 -4.99 -15.22 0.46
C ILE A 264 -4.07 -16.30 -0.11
N THR A 265 -2.79 -16.27 0.25
CA THR A 265 -1.79 -17.27 -0.16
C THR A 265 -2.14 -18.67 0.38
N PHE A 266 -2.62 -18.74 1.61
CA PHE A 266 -3.11 -19.98 2.21
C PHE A 266 -4.29 -20.55 1.41
N ALA A 267 -5.31 -19.76 1.10
CA ALA A 267 -6.46 -20.18 0.31
C ALA A 267 -6.06 -20.64 -1.10
N MET A 268 -5.16 -19.90 -1.78
CA MET A 268 -4.61 -20.32 -3.07
C MET A 268 -3.89 -21.67 -2.99
N ALA A 269 -3.19 -21.94 -1.89
CA ALA A 269 -2.49 -23.20 -1.68
C ALA A 269 -3.47 -24.37 -1.41
N GLU A 270 -4.58 -24.13 -0.71
CA GLU A 270 -5.68 -25.11 -0.55
C GLU A 270 -6.31 -25.44 -1.89
N GLU A 271 -6.50 -24.46 -2.77
CA GLU A 271 -6.98 -24.65 -4.15
C GLU A 271 -5.92 -25.23 -5.10
N ARG A 272 -4.75 -25.63 -4.59
CA ARG A 272 -3.60 -26.12 -5.37
C ARG A 272 -3.07 -25.14 -6.42
N ALA A 273 -3.39 -23.86 -6.27
CA ALA A 273 -2.91 -22.77 -7.11
C ALA A 273 -1.59 -22.16 -6.59
N PHE A 274 -1.06 -22.70 -5.49
CA PHE A 274 0.18 -22.28 -4.83
C PHE A 274 0.87 -23.50 -4.20
N PRO A 275 2.16 -23.44 -3.79
CA PRO A 275 2.82 -24.57 -3.16
C PRO A 275 2.01 -25.11 -1.97
N ALA A 276 1.71 -26.41 -1.98
CA ALA A 276 0.83 -27.06 -1.01
C ALA A 276 1.29 -26.91 0.44
N TRP A 277 2.59 -26.74 0.69
CA TRP A 277 3.11 -26.53 2.04
C TRP A 277 2.67 -25.19 2.65
N ALA A 278 2.38 -24.15 1.83
CA ALA A 278 1.87 -22.87 2.30
C ALA A 278 0.41 -22.95 2.80
N GLY A 279 -0.36 -23.96 2.34
CA GLY A 279 -1.73 -24.26 2.77
C GLY A 279 -1.83 -25.10 4.05
N LYS A 280 -0.74 -25.26 4.81
CA LYS A 280 -0.77 -26.04 6.06
C LYS A 280 -0.99 -25.15 7.27
N MET A 281 -2.03 -25.47 8.06
CA MET A 281 -2.26 -24.86 9.36
C MET A 281 -1.26 -25.37 10.41
N HIS A 282 -0.77 -24.48 11.26
CA HIS A 282 0.11 -24.87 12.36
C HIS A 282 -0.67 -25.69 13.39
N PRO A 283 -0.24 -26.92 13.78
CA PRO A 283 -1.03 -27.83 14.62
C PRO A 283 -1.37 -27.24 16.00
N LYS A 284 -0.43 -26.52 16.62
CA LYS A 284 -0.59 -25.93 17.96
C LYS A 284 -1.29 -24.56 17.94
N PHE A 285 -0.88 -23.66 17.05
CA PHE A 285 -1.32 -22.26 17.08
C PHE A 285 -2.56 -22.01 16.21
N LYS A 286 -2.94 -22.97 15.35
CA LYS A 286 -4.08 -22.83 14.43
C LYS A 286 -3.98 -21.58 13.55
N THR A 287 -2.77 -21.25 13.13
CA THR A 287 -2.44 -20.14 12.24
C THR A 287 -1.88 -20.66 10.92
N PRO A 288 -1.95 -19.93 9.80
CA PRO A 288 -1.31 -20.30 8.52
C PRO A 288 0.20 -20.05 8.59
N GLY A 289 0.89 -20.79 9.47
CA GLY A 289 2.27 -20.53 9.88
C GLY A 289 3.24 -20.47 8.70
N ASN A 290 3.13 -21.41 7.75
CA ASN A 290 4.01 -21.46 6.59
C ASN A 290 3.80 -20.27 5.64
N ALA A 291 2.55 -19.86 5.43
CA ALA A 291 2.24 -18.68 4.64
C ALA A 291 2.77 -17.39 5.30
N LEU A 292 2.66 -17.28 6.64
CA LEU A 292 3.22 -16.17 7.42
C LEU A 292 4.74 -16.06 7.25
N VAL A 293 5.46 -17.20 7.40
CA VAL A 293 6.92 -17.24 7.20
C VAL A 293 7.31 -16.87 5.77
N LEU A 294 6.57 -17.38 4.78
CA LEU A 294 6.81 -17.04 3.38
C LEU A 294 6.65 -15.54 3.11
N HIS A 295 5.57 -14.93 3.63
CA HIS A 295 5.36 -13.49 3.52
C HIS A 295 6.46 -12.69 4.21
N PHE A 296 6.89 -13.11 5.41
CA PHE A 296 8.00 -12.47 6.12
C PHE A 296 9.30 -12.48 5.28
N ILE A 297 9.67 -13.64 4.75
CA ILE A 297 10.89 -13.78 3.92
C ILE A 297 10.78 -12.87 2.70
N TRP A 298 9.63 -12.90 2.01
CA TRP A 298 9.43 -12.10 0.81
C TRP A 298 9.43 -10.59 1.09
N MET A 299 8.74 -10.14 2.15
CA MET A 299 8.80 -8.73 2.61
C MET A 299 10.22 -8.31 2.96
N SER A 300 11.00 -9.18 3.60
CA SER A 300 12.41 -8.89 3.94
C SER A 300 13.27 -8.72 2.69
N ILE A 301 13.07 -9.55 1.66
CA ILE A 301 13.75 -9.41 0.37
C ILE A 301 13.38 -8.07 -0.27
N LEU A 302 12.10 -7.69 -0.26
CA LEU A 302 11.64 -6.41 -0.81
C LEU A 302 12.21 -5.21 -0.04
N VAL A 303 12.32 -5.27 1.28
CA VAL A 303 12.97 -4.23 2.08
C VAL A 303 14.44 -4.06 1.69
N ILE A 304 15.15 -5.16 1.50
CA ILE A 304 16.56 -5.12 1.08
C ILE A 304 16.70 -4.56 -0.34
N SER A 305 15.76 -4.89 -1.22
CA SER A 305 15.81 -4.45 -2.63
C SER A 305 15.47 -2.99 -2.86
N GLY A 306 14.78 -2.31 -1.93
CA GLY A 306 14.30 -0.97 -2.19
C GLY A 306 14.18 -0.06 -0.96
N SER A 307 13.83 1.20 -1.24
CA SER A 307 13.43 2.20 -0.25
C SER A 307 11.90 2.24 -0.12
N PHE A 308 11.40 3.04 0.83
CA PHE A 308 9.95 3.26 0.94
C PHE A 308 9.32 3.73 -0.38
N ILE A 309 9.95 4.68 -1.08
CA ILE A 309 9.42 5.25 -2.33
C ILE A 309 9.32 4.18 -3.41
N ILE A 310 10.35 3.36 -3.59
CA ILE A 310 10.37 2.27 -4.57
C ILE A 310 9.24 1.28 -4.30
N LEU A 311 9.08 0.86 -3.04
CA LEU A 311 8.05 -0.09 -2.65
C LEU A 311 6.63 0.49 -2.80
N ALA A 312 6.46 1.77 -2.46
CA ALA A 312 5.19 2.48 -2.56
C ALA A 312 4.77 2.67 -4.02
N ASP A 313 5.66 3.15 -4.88
CA ASP A 313 5.37 3.37 -6.30
C ASP A 313 5.07 2.05 -7.03
N MET A 314 5.86 1.01 -6.77
CA MET A 314 5.64 -0.34 -7.30
C MET A 314 4.26 -0.88 -6.89
N TYR A 315 3.95 -0.79 -5.60
CA TYR A 315 2.69 -1.27 -5.05
C TYR A 315 1.50 -0.55 -5.68
N ILE A 316 1.48 0.78 -5.67
CA ILE A 316 0.34 1.55 -6.14
C ILE A 316 0.09 1.35 -7.63
N PHE A 317 1.14 1.24 -8.43
CA PHE A 317 1.02 0.99 -9.88
C PHE A 317 0.32 -0.35 -10.16
N ILE A 318 0.70 -1.42 -9.45
CA ILE A 318 0.09 -2.75 -9.62
C ILE A 318 -1.35 -2.78 -9.11
N VAL A 319 -1.64 -2.16 -7.97
CA VAL A 319 -3.02 -2.02 -7.47
C VAL A 319 -3.91 -1.34 -8.49
N TRP A 320 -3.47 -0.20 -9.06
CA TRP A 320 -4.27 0.53 -10.03
C TRP A 320 -4.38 -0.19 -11.38
N THR A 321 -3.40 -1.02 -11.74
CA THR A 321 -3.50 -1.92 -12.90
C THR A 321 -4.66 -2.91 -12.73
N PHE A 322 -4.78 -3.55 -11.57
CA PHE A 322 -5.90 -4.45 -11.30
C PHE A 322 -7.23 -3.69 -11.08
N ASN A 323 -7.19 -2.50 -10.50
CA ASN A 323 -8.38 -1.65 -10.38
C ASN A 323 -8.94 -1.25 -11.76
N LEU A 324 -8.07 -0.94 -12.73
CA LEU A 324 -8.48 -0.72 -14.13
C LEU A 324 -9.26 -1.92 -14.67
N MET A 325 -8.73 -3.12 -14.46
CA MET A 325 -9.41 -4.35 -14.89
C MET A 325 -10.75 -4.54 -14.16
N ILE A 326 -10.84 -4.26 -12.86
CA ILE A 326 -12.08 -4.39 -12.09
C ILE A 326 -13.15 -3.39 -12.59
N ILE A 327 -12.76 -2.15 -12.86
CA ILE A 327 -13.69 -1.15 -13.41
C ILE A 327 -14.19 -1.57 -14.79
N TYR A 328 -13.29 -2.02 -15.67
CA TYR A 328 -13.67 -2.56 -16.97
C TYR A 328 -14.52 -3.83 -16.86
N GLY A 329 -14.20 -4.69 -15.91
CA GLY A 329 -14.95 -5.90 -15.60
C GLY A 329 -16.42 -5.66 -15.23
N LEU A 330 -16.77 -4.46 -14.74
CA LEU A 330 -18.16 -4.08 -14.53
C LEU A 330 -18.98 -4.15 -15.83
N PHE A 331 -18.40 -3.69 -16.94
CA PHE A 331 -19.04 -3.75 -18.26
C PHE A 331 -19.16 -5.19 -18.78
N ILE A 332 -18.11 -5.99 -18.56
CA ILE A 332 -18.11 -7.42 -18.90
C ILE A 332 -19.21 -8.17 -18.13
N LEU A 333 -19.33 -7.96 -16.82
CA LEU A 333 -20.35 -8.62 -16.00
C LEU A 333 -21.77 -8.20 -16.40
N ARG A 334 -21.97 -6.95 -16.76
CA ARG A 334 -23.28 -6.50 -17.24
C ARG A 334 -23.69 -7.18 -18.54
N LYS A 335 -22.70 -7.47 -19.43
CA LYS A 335 -22.94 -8.21 -20.66
C LYS A 335 -23.11 -9.72 -20.43
N LYS A 336 -22.32 -10.31 -19.55
CA LYS A 336 -22.37 -11.75 -19.22
C LYS A 336 -23.58 -12.16 -18.39
N MET A 337 -24.06 -11.27 -17.52
CA MET A 337 -25.12 -11.53 -16.56
C MET A 337 -26.15 -10.39 -16.57
N PRO A 338 -26.91 -10.20 -17.67
CA PRO A 338 -27.83 -9.06 -17.82
C PRO A 338 -28.93 -9.09 -16.74
N ASP A 339 -29.46 -10.26 -16.42
CA ASP A 339 -30.62 -10.45 -15.53
C ASP A 339 -30.22 -10.61 -14.05
N ALA A 340 -28.92 -10.53 -13.72
CA ALA A 340 -28.50 -10.68 -12.34
C ALA A 340 -29.03 -9.56 -11.45
N GLU A 341 -29.54 -9.91 -10.29
CA GLU A 341 -30.02 -8.96 -9.29
C GLU A 341 -28.90 -8.06 -8.82
N ARG A 342 -29.14 -6.73 -8.85
CA ARG A 342 -28.18 -5.69 -8.48
C ARG A 342 -28.72 -4.85 -7.33
N PRO A 343 -28.48 -5.25 -6.07
CA PRO A 343 -28.98 -4.52 -4.89
C PRO A 343 -28.48 -3.08 -4.82
N TYR A 344 -27.31 -2.80 -5.42
CA TYR A 344 -26.77 -1.45 -5.58
C TYR A 344 -26.58 -1.13 -7.07
N LYS A 345 -27.20 -0.04 -7.52
CA LYS A 345 -27.06 0.48 -8.88
C LYS A 345 -25.96 1.56 -8.89
N VAL A 346 -24.97 1.38 -9.76
CA VAL A 346 -23.89 2.36 -9.92
C VAL A 346 -24.46 3.69 -10.40
N TRP A 347 -24.25 4.73 -9.60
CA TRP A 347 -24.69 6.09 -9.93
C TRP A 347 -23.99 6.61 -11.20
N GLY A 348 -24.75 7.31 -12.06
CA GLY A 348 -24.21 7.88 -13.30
C GLY A 348 -23.71 6.86 -14.33
N TYR A 349 -24.16 5.60 -14.29
CA TYR A 349 -23.79 4.62 -15.31
C TYR A 349 -24.37 5.01 -16.69
N PRO A 350 -23.59 4.90 -17.80
CA PRO A 350 -22.23 4.36 -17.89
C PRO A 350 -21.11 5.41 -17.66
N TRP A 351 -21.44 6.71 -17.57
CA TRP A 351 -20.49 7.81 -17.65
C TRP A 351 -19.48 7.83 -16.49
N MET A 352 -19.93 7.63 -15.24
CA MET A 352 -19.02 7.63 -14.09
C MET A 352 -17.99 6.50 -14.14
N PRO A 353 -18.35 5.23 -14.43
CA PRO A 353 -17.36 4.18 -14.66
C PRO A 353 -16.43 4.44 -15.83
N LEU A 354 -16.92 5.08 -16.94
CA LEU A 354 -16.06 5.45 -18.06
C LEU A 354 -15.07 6.54 -17.68
N LEU A 355 -15.49 7.55 -16.94
CA LEU A 355 -14.61 8.59 -16.43
C LEU A 355 -13.54 8.00 -15.50
N ALA A 356 -13.94 7.11 -14.58
CA ALA A 356 -13.00 6.41 -13.69
C ALA A 356 -12.01 5.54 -14.47
N LEU A 357 -12.47 4.86 -15.52
CA LEU A 357 -11.63 4.05 -16.41
C LEU A 357 -10.61 4.92 -17.15
N PHE A 358 -11.07 6.04 -17.71
CA PHE A 358 -10.21 7.00 -18.42
C PHE A 358 -9.15 7.58 -17.47
N PHE A 359 -9.56 8.08 -16.31
CA PHE A 359 -8.63 8.62 -15.31
C PHE A 359 -7.59 7.57 -14.88
N ASN A 360 -8.02 6.34 -14.60
CA ASN A 360 -7.12 5.27 -14.19
C ASN A 360 -6.14 4.90 -15.32
N ALA A 361 -6.61 4.75 -16.55
CA ALA A 361 -5.76 4.46 -17.70
C ALA A 361 -4.75 5.61 -17.95
N PHE A 362 -5.22 6.86 -17.91
CA PHE A 362 -4.36 8.04 -18.02
C PHE A 362 -3.28 8.06 -16.94
N TYR A 363 -3.67 7.85 -15.67
CA TYR A 363 -2.75 7.78 -14.54
C TYR A 363 -1.66 6.73 -14.75
N LEU A 364 -2.02 5.50 -15.11
CA LEU A 364 -1.07 4.40 -15.34
C LEU A 364 -0.07 4.71 -16.47
N VAL A 365 -0.56 5.27 -17.58
CA VAL A 365 0.29 5.67 -18.72
C VAL A 365 1.28 6.76 -18.29
N MET A 366 0.81 7.76 -17.54
CA MET A 366 1.67 8.86 -17.11
C MET A 366 2.69 8.44 -16.06
N VAL A 367 2.32 7.54 -15.12
CA VAL A 367 3.27 6.98 -14.15
C VAL A 367 4.34 6.16 -14.85
N LEU A 368 3.95 5.31 -15.79
CA LEU A 368 4.92 4.51 -16.56
C LEU A 368 5.86 5.41 -17.39
N TYR A 369 5.31 6.44 -18.03
CA TYR A 369 6.10 7.43 -18.77
C TYR A 369 7.10 8.14 -17.85
N ARG A 370 6.66 8.60 -16.68
CA ARG A 370 7.53 9.26 -15.68
C ARG A 370 8.65 8.34 -15.24
N ASP A 371 8.34 7.10 -14.86
CA ASP A 371 9.33 6.14 -14.36
C ASP A 371 10.41 5.83 -15.42
N ILE A 372 9.99 5.65 -16.68
CA ILE A 372 10.92 5.43 -17.79
C ILE A 372 11.77 6.68 -18.04
N SER A 373 11.16 7.87 -18.06
CA SER A 373 11.85 9.14 -18.26
C SER A 373 12.88 9.43 -17.16
N ASP A 374 12.52 9.20 -15.90
CA ASP A 374 13.40 9.42 -14.75
C ASP A 374 14.56 8.42 -14.73
N TYR A 375 14.34 7.18 -15.18
CA TYR A 375 15.40 6.18 -15.35
C TYR A 375 16.37 6.56 -16.48
N ILE A 376 15.84 6.93 -17.66
CA ILE A 376 16.67 7.35 -18.81
C ILE A 376 17.49 8.62 -18.49
N SER A 377 16.91 9.54 -17.72
CA SER A 377 17.61 10.78 -17.31
C SER A 377 18.57 10.58 -16.13
N GLY A 378 18.73 9.35 -15.61
CA GLY A 378 19.62 9.02 -14.50
C GLY A 378 19.18 9.54 -13.13
N LYS A 379 17.93 9.99 -13.00
CA LYS A 379 17.37 10.44 -11.70
C LYS A 379 17.05 9.28 -10.77
N THR A 380 16.70 8.12 -11.33
CA THR A 380 16.41 6.91 -10.59
C THR A 380 17.22 5.74 -11.10
N HIS A 381 17.61 4.83 -10.22
CA HIS A 381 18.32 3.61 -10.58
C HIS A 381 17.40 2.47 -10.97
N ILE A 382 16.10 2.59 -10.67
CA ILE A 382 15.08 1.52 -10.88
C ILE A 382 13.83 2.13 -11.51
N MET A 383 13.24 1.39 -12.45
CA MET A 383 11.89 1.65 -12.96
C MET A 383 10.86 0.95 -12.06
N ASN A 384 10.28 1.66 -11.10
CA ASN A 384 9.41 1.11 -10.05
C ASN A 384 8.19 0.36 -10.60
N SER A 385 7.50 0.95 -11.58
CA SER A 385 6.33 0.34 -12.23
C SER A 385 6.69 -0.94 -13.00
N VAL A 386 7.81 -0.92 -13.72
CA VAL A 386 8.30 -2.10 -14.47
C VAL A 386 8.71 -3.22 -13.52
N PHE A 387 9.35 -2.89 -12.41
CA PHE A 387 9.70 -3.87 -11.39
C PHE A 387 8.47 -4.60 -10.85
N GLY A 388 7.40 -3.86 -10.52
CA GLY A 388 6.13 -4.45 -10.11
C GLY A 388 5.50 -5.34 -11.19
N LEU A 389 5.55 -4.93 -12.46
CA LEU A 389 5.07 -5.74 -13.58
C LEU A 389 5.87 -7.03 -13.76
N VAL A 390 7.19 -6.97 -13.67
CA VAL A 390 8.07 -8.16 -13.77
C VAL A 390 7.76 -9.15 -12.66
N LEU A 391 7.65 -8.70 -11.40
CA LEU A 391 7.28 -9.55 -10.28
C LEU A 391 5.88 -10.18 -10.47
N THR A 392 4.94 -9.40 -10.99
CA THR A 392 3.58 -9.90 -11.30
C THR A 392 3.63 -10.92 -12.44
N ALA A 393 4.41 -10.66 -13.50
CA ALA A 393 4.55 -11.54 -14.65
C ALA A 393 5.21 -12.89 -14.32
N LEU A 394 6.06 -12.96 -13.29
CA LEU A 394 6.60 -14.22 -12.78
C LEU A 394 5.50 -15.21 -12.34
N GLY A 395 4.31 -14.72 -12.05
CA GLY A 395 3.13 -15.56 -11.79
C GLY A 395 2.67 -16.35 -13.02
N ILE A 396 2.94 -15.89 -14.24
CA ILE A 396 2.47 -16.55 -15.48
C ILE A 396 3.06 -17.96 -15.65
N PRO A 397 4.40 -18.14 -15.63
CA PRO A 397 4.97 -19.48 -15.72
C PRO A 397 4.57 -20.38 -14.54
N LEU A 398 4.42 -19.80 -13.34
CA LEU A 398 3.98 -20.55 -12.17
C LEU A 398 2.53 -21.03 -12.30
N TYR A 399 1.64 -20.23 -12.91
CA TYR A 399 0.27 -20.67 -13.21
C TYR A 399 0.25 -21.94 -14.07
N TRP A 400 1.01 -21.95 -15.15
CA TRP A 400 1.09 -23.11 -16.05
C TRP A 400 1.68 -24.32 -15.35
N TYR A 401 2.71 -24.13 -14.52
CA TYR A 401 3.29 -25.20 -13.71
C TYR A 401 2.28 -25.84 -12.75
N PHE A 402 1.51 -25.06 -12.00
CA PHE A 402 0.50 -25.58 -11.07
C PHE A 402 -0.68 -26.20 -11.81
N LYS A 403 -1.14 -25.60 -12.90
CA LYS A 403 -2.21 -26.12 -13.74
C LYS A 403 -1.88 -27.51 -14.29
N THR A 404 -0.66 -27.71 -14.80
CA THR A 404 -0.23 -29.01 -15.33
C THR A 404 -0.19 -30.08 -14.25
N ARG A 405 0.16 -29.72 -13.01
CA ARG A 405 0.15 -30.66 -11.89
C ARG A 405 -1.27 -31.05 -11.46
N GLN A 406 -2.21 -30.10 -11.49
CA GLN A 406 -3.61 -30.41 -11.20
C GLN A 406 -4.18 -31.42 -12.18
N THR A 407 -3.91 -31.26 -13.48
CA THR A 407 -4.41 -32.18 -14.54
C THR A 407 -3.80 -33.59 -14.46
N LYS A 408 -2.60 -33.74 -13.90
CA LYS A 408 -1.96 -35.05 -13.72
C LYS A 408 -2.43 -35.82 -12.47
N GLN A 409 -3.15 -35.15 -11.55
CA GLN A 409 -3.61 -35.75 -10.29
C GLN A 409 -5.15 -35.91 -10.25
N ALA A 410 -5.87 -35.41 -11.26
CA ALA A 410 -7.29 -35.63 -11.53
C ALA A 410 -7.46 -36.80 -12.52
#